data_5b8347aecdb4b2a4fcaaea5856429991
#
_entry.id   5b8347aecdb4b2a4fcaaea5856429991
#
_cell.length_a   1.000
_cell.length_b   1.000
_cell.length_c   1.000
_cell.angle_alpha   90.00
_cell.angle_beta   90.00
_cell.angle_gamma   90.00
#
_symmetry.space_group_name_H-M   'P 1'
#
loop_
_entity.id
_entity.type
_entity.pdbx_description
1 polymer ?
#
loop_
_entity_poly.entity_id
_entity_poly.type
_entity_poly.pdbx_seq_one_letter_code
_entity_poly.pdbx_strand_id
1 'polypeptide(L)'
;MPYRLDITQGDWPGDLLHKGVEGLLAEAMVLTLATAGHEHGPHANLAFYAHDEDLVLYFVSERSTRHSHHLAEEARAAATVFLPPPAFGEQLRGLQLTGSAGEAWGRQAEAALAAYQGRYPSFAQDEETRRQYLTGGGAAALYRFQVEELTAVDEPNFGRRNYLRARVVRGW
;
A
#
# COMPACT_ATOMS: atom_id res chain seq x y z
N MET A 1 -11.11 10.77 -11.75
CA MET A 1 -10.14 10.12 -10.84
C MET A 1 -10.86 9.81 -9.55
N PRO A 2 -10.73 8.61 -8.98
CA PRO A 2 -11.49 8.24 -7.77
C PRO A 2 -10.96 8.88 -6.49
N TYR A 3 -9.73 9.40 -6.51
CA TYR A 3 -9.16 10.21 -5.43
C TYR A 3 -8.43 11.44 -5.97
N ARG A 4 -8.21 12.41 -5.09
CA ARG A 4 -7.42 13.60 -5.33
C ARG A 4 -6.28 13.68 -4.31
N LEU A 5 -5.12 14.17 -4.74
CA LEU A 5 -4.00 14.50 -3.87
C LEU A 5 -4.04 16.00 -3.53
N ASP A 6 -4.29 16.29 -2.28
CA ASP A 6 -4.28 17.65 -1.74
C ASP A 6 -2.90 17.95 -1.17
N ILE A 7 -2.07 18.67 -1.95
CA ILE A 7 -0.67 18.92 -1.61
C ILE A 7 -0.60 19.83 -0.38
N THR A 8 0.02 19.34 0.67
CA THR A 8 0.20 20.05 1.95
C THR A 8 1.60 20.59 2.15
N GLN A 9 2.59 20.06 1.40
CA GLN A 9 3.97 20.53 1.41
C GLN A 9 4.61 20.31 0.04
N GLY A 10 5.34 21.31 -0.43
CA GLY A 10 5.97 21.36 -1.75
C GLY A 10 5.06 22.09 -2.75
N ASP A 11 5.62 22.42 -3.90
CA ASP A 11 4.92 23.08 -5.02
C ASP A 11 5.16 22.25 -6.28
N TRP A 12 4.11 21.54 -6.71
CA TRP A 12 4.15 20.67 -7.89
C TRP A 12 2.77 20.52 -8.50
N PRO A 13 2.61 20.43 -9.84
CA PRO A 13 1.34 20.14 -10.46
C PRO A 13 0.75 18.80 -9.97
N GLY A 14 -0.48 18.82 -9.44
CA GLY A 14 -1.11 17.67 -8.81
C GLY A 14 -1.30 16.48 -9.75
N ASP A 15 -1.51 16.71 -11.04
CA ASP A 15 -1.62 15.68 -12.06
C ASP A 15 -0.27 14.95 -12.31
N LEU A 16 0.85 15.67 -12.21
CA LEU A 16 2.19 15.09 -12.32
C LEU A 16 2.53 14.28 -11.06
N LEU A 17 2.17 14.78 -9.87
CA LEU A 17 2.31 14.01 -8.63
C LEU A 17 1.50 12.72 -8.70
N HIS A 18 0.25 12.79 -9.14
CA HIS A 18 -0.61 11.61 -9.29
C HIS A 18 0.02 10.57 -10.24
N LYS A 19 0.49 10.99 -11.41
CA LYS A 19 1.19 10.10 -12.36
C LYS A 19 2.47 9.49 -11.77
N GLY A 20 3.23 10.27 -11.01
CA GLY A 20 4.44 9.79 -10.34
C GLY A 20 4.13 8.72 -9.30
N VAL A 21 3.10 8.92 -8.48
CA VAL A 21 2.61 7.96 -7.48
C VAL A 21 2.17 6.66 -8.15
N GLU A 22 1.29 6.75 -9.14
CA GLU A 22 0.79 5.58 -9.89
C GLU A 22 1.91 4.81 -10.59
N GLY A 23 2.81 5.52 -11.24
CA GLY A 23 3.96 4.91 -11.93
C GLY A 23 4.87 4.15 -10.96
N LEU A 24 5.14 4.72 -9.79
CA LEU A 24 5.98 4.08 -8.77
C LEU A 24 5.29 2.85 -8.16
N LEU A 25 4.00 2.95 -7.87
CA LEU A 25 3.22 1.83 -7.35
C LEU A 25 3.09 0.68 -8.38
N ALA A 26 3.01 1.00 -9.65
CA ALA A 26 2.98 0.00 -10.72
C ALA A 26 4.32 -0.72 -10.89
N GLU A 27 5.45 0.00 -10.76
CA GLU A 27 6.79 -0.52 -10.97
C GLU A 27 7.31 -1.31 -9.76
N ALA A 28 7.13 -0.81 -8.54
CA ALA A 28 7.57 -1.47 -7.32
C ALA A 28 6.66 -2.65 -6.97
N MET A 29 7.23 -3.77 -6.55
CA MET A 29 6.49 -5.01 -6.29
C MET A 29 6.23 -5.28 -4.80
N VAL A 30 7.03 -4.67 -3.92
CA VAL A 30 7.05 -4.97 -2.48
C VAL A 30 6.84 -3.69 -1.71
N LEU A 31 6.00 -3.76 -0.68
CA LEU A 31 5.91 -2.74 0.35
C LEU A 31 6.60 -3.22 1.63
N THR A 32 7.08 -2.28 2.44
CA THR A 32 7.39 -2.51 3.84
C THR A 32 6.25 -1.91 4.65
N LEU A 33 5.56 -2.75 5.43
CA LEU A 33 4.48 -2.33 6.32
C LEU A 33 5.02 -2.20 7.74
N ALA A 34 4.78 -1.07 8.38
CA ALA A 34 5.10 -0.83 9.79
C ALA A 34 3.81 -0.80 10.62
N THR A 35 3.77 -1.63 11.65
CA THR A 35 2.64 -1.78 12.58
C THR A 35 3.12 -1.68 14.01
N ALA A 36 2.24 -1.36 14.95
CA ALA A 36 2.52 -1.37 16.37
C ALA A 36 1.38 -2.05 17.12
N GLY A 37 1.71 -2.88 18.08
CA GLY A 37 0.77 -3.51 19.01
C GLY A 37 1.08 -3.12 20.44
N HIS A 38 0.14 -3.34 21.34
CA HIS A 38 0.26 -2.93 22.73
C HIS A 38 1.37 -3.68 23.48
N GLU A 39 1.56 -4.97 23.19
CA GLU A 39 2.49 -5.82 23.93
C GLU A 39 3.89 -5.89 23.33
N HIS A 40 4.04 -5.71 22.02
CA HIS A 40 5.28 -6.10 21.30
C HIS A 40 6.02 -4.94 20.62
N GLY A 41 5.55 -3.71 20.78
CA GLY A 41 6.16 -2.53 20.16
C GLY A 41 6.11 -2.55 18.61
N PRO A 42 6.84 -1.63 17.95
CA PRO A 42 6.84 -1.52 16.50
C PRO A 42 7.38 -2.78 15.80
N HIS A 43 6.79 -3.10 14.66
CA HIS A 43 7.19 -4.20 13.81
C HIS A 43 7.14 -3.77 12.34
N ALA A 44 8.10 -4.20 11.55
CA ALA A 44 8.11 -4.00 10.11
C ALA A 44 8.20 -5.35 9.39
N ASN A 45 7.40 -5.51 8.34
CA ASN A 45 7.41 -6.69 7.49
C ASN A 45 7.39 -6.30 6.01
N LEU A 46 7.83 -7.22 5.17
CA LEU A 46 7.78 -7.10 3.72
C LEU A 46 6.59 -7.91 3.18
N ALA A 47 5.89 -7.36 2.19
CA ALA A 47 4.84 -8.08 1.48
C ALA A 47 4.78 -7.67 0.00
N PHE A 48 4.48 -8.63 -0.87
CA PHE A 48 3.98 -8.31 -2.19
C PHE A 48 2.64 -7.59 -2.06
N TYR A 49 2.36 -6.64 -2.94
CA TYR A 49 1.12 -5.91 -2.89
C TYR A 49 0.52 -5.70 -4.29
N ALA A 50 -0.77 -5.47 -4.32
CA ALA A 50 -1.49 -4.88 -5.43
C ALA A 50 -2.15 -3.59 -4.96
N HIS A 51 -2.61 -2.73 -5.86
CA HIS A 51 -3.37 -1.53 -5.51
C HIS A 51 -4.53 -1.34 -6.49
N ASP A 52 -5.51 -0.56 -6.06
CA ASP A 52 -6.62 -0.15 -6.90
C ASP A 52 -6.56 1.35 -7.25
N GLU A 53 -7.57 1.79 -8.00
CA GLU A 53 -7.70 3.18 -8.43
C GLU A 53 -8.07 4.17 -7.31
N ASP A 54 -8.46 3.68 -6.12
CA ASP A 54 -8.75 4.47 -4.91
C ASP A 54 -7.53 4.69 -4.02
N LEU A 55 -6.35 4.25 -4.47
CA LEU A 55 -5.10 4.26 -3.70
C LEU A 55 -5.22 3.44 -2.41
N VAL A 56 -5.86 2.29 -2.51
CA VAL A 56 -5.84 1.25 -1.48
C VAL A 56 -4.83 0.19 -1.89
N LEU A 57 -3.89 -0.13 -1.01
CA LEU A 57 -2.92 -1.19 -1.23
C LEU A 57 -3.43 -2.47 -0.55
N TYR A 58 -3.32 -3.58 -1.25
CA TYR A 58 -3.74 -4.89 -0.76
C TYR A 58 -2.53 -5.80 -0.64
N PHE A 59 -2.48 -6.61 0.41
CA PHE A 59 -1.45 -7.62 0.62
C PHE A 59 -2.03 -8.89 1.23
N VAL A 60 -1.29 -9.99 1.11
CA VAL A 60 -1.66 -11.29 1.69
C VAL A 60 -0.79 -11.55 2.91
N SER A 61 -1.41 -12.02 3.98
CA SER A 61 -0.71 -12.45 5.17
C SER A 61 -1.45 -13.56 5.91
N GLU A 62 -0.71 -14.38 6.65
CA GLU A 62 -1.31 -15.30 7.61
C GLU A 62 -1.81 -14.54 8.84
N ARG A 63 -2.99 -14.92 9.35
CA ARG A 63 -3.60 -14.31 10.54
C ARG A 63 -2.78 -14.48 11.80
N SER A 64 -1.93 -15.52 11.86
CA SER A 64 -1.04 -15.83 13.00
C SER A 64 0.21 -14.94 13.07
N THR A 65 0.45 -14.08 12.08
CA THR A 65 1.64 -13.23 12.06
C THR A 65 1.53 -12.06 13.03
N ARG A 66 2.68 -11.55 13.49
CA ARG A 66 2.74 -10.41 14.42
C ARG A 66 2.00 -9.19 13.89
N HIS A 67 2.25 -8.80 12.64
CA HIS A 67 1.59 -7.64 12.05
C HIS A 67 0.07 -7.83 11.91
N SER A 68 -0.41 -9.06 11.68
CA SER A 68 -1.85 -9.35 11.65
C SER A 68 -2.48 -9.18 13.03
N HIS A 69 -1.82 -9.60 14.09
CA HIS A 69 -2.25 -9.35 15.47
C HIS A 69 -2.24 -7.85 15.80
N HIS A 70 -1.17 -7.11 15.44
CA HIS A 70 -1.11 -5.67 15.64
C HIS A 70 -2.28 -4.96 14.95
N LEU A 71 -2.59 -5.32 13.70
CA LEU A 71 -3.68 -4.70 12.94
C LEU A 71 -5.08 -5.04 13.48
N ALA A 72 -5.23 -6.14 14.21
CA ALA A 72 -6.47 -6.44 14.92
C ALA A 72 -6.67 -5.55 16.15
N GLU A 73 -5.58 -5.05 16.75
CA GLU A 73 -5.59 -4.18 17.93
C GLU A 73 -5.61 -2.68 17.55
N GLU A 74 -4.79 -2.31 16.56
CA GLU A 74 -4.58 -0.93 16.13
C GLU A 74 -4.48 -0.86 14.60
N ALA A 75 -5.46 -0.25 13.98
CA ALA A 75 -5.53 -0.15 12.52
C ALA A 75 -4.54 0.85 11.92
N ARG A 76 -4.04 1.82 12.71
CA ARG A 76 -3.07 2.79 12.20
C ARG A 76 -1.75 2.11 11.84
N ALA A 77 -1.31 2.36 10.62
CA ALA A 77 -0.10 1.77 10.09
C ALA A 77 0.64 2.76 9.17
N ALA A 78 1.89 2.47 8.92
CA ALA A 78 2.66 3.15 7.89
C ALA A 78 3.22 2.13 6.91
N ALA A 79 3.46 2.56 5.68
CA ALA A 79 4.12 1.74 4.69
C ALA A 79 5.15 2.54 3.89
N THR A 80 6.13 1.85 3.34
CA THR A 80 7.01 2.41 2.33
C THR A 80 6.98 1.53 1.09
N VAL A 81 6.99 2.20 -0.05
CA VAL A 81 7.19 1.57 -1.36
C VAL A 81 8.34 2.31 -2.02
N PHE A 82 9.34 1.61 -2.52
CA PHE A 82 10.48 2.26 -3.15
C PHE A 82 11.09 1.40 -4.25
N LEU A 83 11.78 2.06 -5.15
CA LEU A 83 12.63 1.44 -6.15
C LEU A 83 14.07 1.57 -5.68
N PRO A 84 14.82 0.45 -5.55
CA PRO A 84 16.19 0.50 -5.08
C PRO A 84 17.04 1.29 -6.07
N PRO A 85 17.78 2.32 -5.60
CA PRO A 85 18.71 3.04 -6.47
C PRO A 85 19.87 2.11 -6.88
N PRO A 86 20.45 2.29 -8.09
CA PRO A 86 21.53 1.45 -8.57
C PRO A 86 22.80 1.51 -7.71
N ALA A 87 23.05 2.66 -7.06
CA ALA A 87 24.19 2.87 -6.19
C ALA A 87 23.93 3.96 -5.15
N PHE A 88 24.78 4.02 -4.11
CA PHE A 88 24.72 5.08 -3.11
C PHE A 88 24.92 6.47 -3.74
N GLY A 89 24.00 7.40 -3.39
CA GLY A 89 24.01 8.76 -3.93
C GLY A 89 23.34 8.91 -5.30
N GLU A 90 22.85 7.82 -5.88
CA GLU A 90 21.96 7.84 -7.04
C GLU A 90 20.56 8.32 -6.66
N GLN A 91 19.75 8.60 -7.67
CA GLN A 91 18.43 9.16 -7.51
C GLN A 91 17.49 8.24 -6.74
N LEU A 92 16.89 8.75 -5.67
CA LEU A 92 15.95 8.02 -4.84
C LEU A 92 14.53 8.21 -5.37
N ARG A 93 13.77 7.09 -5.41
CA ARG A 93 12.35 7.06 -5.78
C ARG A 93 11.59 6.21 -4.78
N GLY A 94 10.58 6.77 -4.14
CA GLY A 94 9.79 6.05 -3.16
C GLY A 94 8.63 6.86 -2.60
N LEU A 95 7.75 6.15 -1.90
CA LEU A 95 6.60 6.69 -1.17
C LEU A 95 6.73 6.31 0.31
N GLN A 96 6.47 7.28 1.18
CA GLN A 96 6.18 7.04 2.58
C GLN A 96 4.67 7.25 2.74
N LEU A 97 3.98 6.27 3.26
CA LEU A 97 2.52 6.21 3.32
C LEU A 97 2.09 6.09 4.78
N THR A 98 1.06 6.82 5.16
CA THR A 98 0.37 6.63 6.45
C THR A 98 -1.12 6.45 6.20
N GLY A 99 -1.78 5.69 7.07
CA GLY A 99 -3.18 5.39 6.93
C GLY A 99 -3.64 4.28 7.87
N SER A 100 -4.69 3.60 7.48
CA SER A 100 -5.28 2.50 8.24
C SER A 100 -5.22 1.19 7.47
N ALA A 101 -4.89 0.11 8.18
CA ALA A 101 -4.84 -1.23 7.61
C ALA A 101 -5.64 -2.23 8.44
N GLY A 102 -6.05 -3.30 7.81
CA GLY A 102 -6.79 -4.39 8.46
C GLY A 102 -7.17 -5.48 7.47
N GLU A 103 -7.70 -6.58 8.00
CA GLU A 103 -8.20 -7.66 7.16
C GLU A 103 -9.36 -7.19 6.29
N ALA A 104 -9.38 -7.58 5.04
CA ALA A 104 -10.40 -7.21 4.06
C ALA A 104 -11.56 -8.22 4.11
N TRP A 105 -12.79 -7.72 4.24
CA TRP A 105 -14.01 -8.53 4.31
C TRP A 105 -15.05 -8.08 3.28
N GLY A 106 -15.90 -9.03 2.85
CA GLY A 106 -16.99 -8.73 1.91
C GLY A 106 -16.50 -8.05 0.65
N ARG A 107 -17.06 -6.90 0.29
CA ARG A 107 -16.67 -6.12 -0.90
C ARG A 107 -15.19 -5.73 -0.92
N GLN A 108 -14.58 -5.53 0.26
CA GLN A 108 -13.15 -5.21 0.34
C GLN A 108 -12.30 -6.42 -0.05
N ALA A 109 -12.70 -7.64 0.35
CA ALA A 109 -12.02 -8.87 -0.05
C ALA A 109 -12.18 -9.14 -1.54
N GLU A 110 -13.36 -8.85 -2.11
CA GLU A 110 -13.59 -8.93 -3.57
C GLU A 110 -12.67 -7.97 -4.34
N ALA A 111 -12.59 -6.71 -3.91
CA ALA A 111 -11.71 -5.70 -4.50
C ALA A 111 -10.22 -6.10 -4.38
N ALA A 112 -9.81 -6.58 -3.21
CA ALA A 112 -8.45 -7.06 -2.97
C ALA A 112 -8.09 -8.24 -3.87
N LEU A 113 -8.98 -9.21 -3.99
CA LEU A 113 -8.80 -10.38 -4.86
C LEU A 113 -8.67 -9.96 -6.32
N ALA A 114 -9.55 -9.07 -6.79
CA ALA A 114 -9.52 -8.56 -8.16
C ALA A 114 -8.22 -7.79 -8.45
N ALA A 115 -7.77 -6.92 -7.55
CA ALA A 115 -6.52 -6.19 -7.69
C ALA A 115 -5.31 -7.14 -7.73
N TYR A 116 -5.29 -8.16 -6.85
CA TYR A 116 -4.23 -9.15 -6.83
C TYR A 116 -4.18 -9.99 -8.10
N GLN A 117 -5.33 -10.48 -8.59
CA GLN A 117 -5.41 -11.26 -9.82
C GLN A 117 -5.04 -10.41 -11.06
N GLY A 118 -5.40 -9.13 -11.06
CA GLY A 118 -5.00 -8.20 -12.12
C GLY A 118 -3.48 -8.01 -12.19
N ARG A 119 -2.82 -7.93 -11.03
CA ARG A 119 -1.36 -7.74 -10.95
C ARG A 119 -0.59 -9.06 -11.05
N TYR A 120 -1.11 -10.13 -10.44
CA TYR A 120 -0.51 -11.45 -10.36
C TYR A 120 -1.47 -12.51 -10.93
N PRO A 121 -1.50 -12.73 -12.24
CA PRO A 121 -2.49 -13.63 -12.87
C PRO A 121 -2.45 -15.08 -12.35
N SER A 122 -1.34 -15.52 -11.75
CA SER A 122 -1.22 -16.85 -11.14
C SER A 122 -1.81 -16.95 -9.73
N PHE A 123 -2.22 -15.81 -9.12
CA PHE A 123 -2.75 -15.80 -7.76
C PHE A 123 -4.18 -16.35 -7.73
N ALA A 124 -4.45 -17.28 -6.79
CA ALA A 124 -5.76 -17.84 -6.50
C ALA A 124 -6.54 -18.25 -7.78
N GLN A 125 -5.91 -19.03 -8.67
CA GLN A 125 -6.50 -19.43 -9.95
C GLN A 125 -7.66 -20.41 -9.77
N ASP A 126 -7.61 -21.30 -8.78
CA ASP A 126 -8.66 -22.25 -8.48
C ASP A 126 -9.77 -21.64 -7.64
N GLU A 127 -10.98 -22.17 -7.79
CA GLU A 127 -12.18 -21.65 -7.14
C GLU A 127 -12.16 -21.85 -5.60
N GLU A 128 -11.57 -22.94 -5.13
CA GLU A 128 -11.47 -23.22 -3.68
C GLU A 128 -10.60 -22.20 -2.98
N THR A 129 -9.43 -21.88 -3.53
CA THR A 129 -8.54 -20.85 -3.00
C THR A 129 -9.23 -19.47 -3.00
N ARG A 130 -9.90 -19.12 -4.10
CA ARG A 130 -10.69 -17.86 -4.15
C ARG A 130 -11.74 -17.81 -3.06
N ARG A 131 -12.50 -18.89 -2.92
CA ARG A 131 -13.54 -19.00 -1.89
C ARG A 131 -12.95 -18.84 -0.48
N GLN A 132 -11.82 -19.46 -0.19
CA GLN A 132 -11.14 -19.34 1.11
C GLN A 132 -10.78 -17.88 1.43
N TYR A 133 -10.25 -17.12 0.47
CA TYR A 133 -9.95 -15.70 0.66
C TYR A 133 -11.22 -14.85 0.88
N LEU A 134 -12.30 -15.14 0.17
CA LEU A 134 -13.54 -14.37 0.27
C LEU A 134 -14.35 -14.71 1.54
N THR A 135 -14.27 -15.94 2.04
CA THR A 135 -15.03 -16.40 3.21
C THR A 135 -14.22 -16.40 4.51
N GLY A 136 -12.92 -16.17 4.44
CA GLY A 136 -12.03 -16.27 5.61
C GLY A 136 -11.73 -17.71 6.04
N GLY A 137 -11.95 -18.72 5.19
CA GLY A 137 -11.78 -20.13 5.52
C GLY A 137 -10.34 -20.63 5.56
N GLY A 138 -9.36 -19.84 5.09
CA GLY A 138 -7.94 -20.21 5.05
C GLY A 138 -7.12 -19.63 6.22
N ALA A 139 -5.90 -20.10 6.39
CA ALA A 139 -4.94 -19.52 7.34
C ALA A 139 -4.47 -18.11 6.91
N ALA A 140 -4.30 -17.91 5.60
CA ALA A 140 -3.98 -16.62 5.01
C ALA A 140 -5.23 -15.82 4.70
N ALA A 141 -5.11 -14.50 4.76
CA ALA A 141 -6.16 -13.54 4.46
C ALA A 141 -5.65 -12.43 3.54
N LEU A 142 -6.58 -11.76 2.88
CA LEU A 142 -6.34 -10.50 2.20
C LEU A 142 -6.45 -9.36 3.22
N TYR A 143 -5.48 -8.47 3.18
CA TYR A 143 -5.44 -7.24 3.98
C TYR A 143 -5.52 -6.04 3.05
N ARG A 144 -6.10 -4.95 3.55
CA ARG A 144 -6.10 -3.66 2.88
C ARG A 144 -5.32 -2.65 3.71
N PHE A 145 -4.61 -1.75 3.04
CA PHE A 145 -4.01 -0.55 3.61
C PHE A 145 -4.58 0.66 2.86
N GLN A 146 -5.43 1.41 3.51
CA GLN A 146 -6.01 2.63 2.95
C GLN A 146 -5.10 3.80 3.22
N VAL A 147 -4.47 4.32 2.18
CA VAL A 147 -3.57 5.48 2.28
C VAL A 147 -4.39 6.73 2.61
N GLU A 148 -3.98 7.47 3.63
CA GLU A 148 -4.59 8.74 4.05
C GLU A 148 -3.68 9.92 3.75
N GLU A 149 -2.37 9.75 3.97
CA GLU A 149 -1.35 10.73 3.60
C GLU A 149 -0.17 10.02 2.93
N LEU A 150 0.50 10.74 2.06
CA LEU A 150 1.73 10.28 1.43
C LEU A 150 2.79 11.37 1.42
N THR A 151 4.05 10.93 1.46
CA THR A 151 5.21 11.73 1.09
C THR A 151 5.88 11.06 -0.09
N ALA A 152 5.93 11.75 -1.22
CA ALA A 152 6.60 11.28 -2.42
C ALA A 152 8.03 11.81 -2.49
N VAL A 153 8.97 10.92 -2.77
CA VAL A 153 10.36 11.20 -3.09
C VAL A 153 10.57 10.67 -4.50
N ASP A 154 10.76 11.55 -5.45
CA ASP A 154 11.03 11.17 -6.85
C ASP A 154 12.05 12.16 -7.41
N GLU A 155 13.31 11.96 -7.03
CA GLU A 155 14.39 12.88 -7.38
C GLU A 155 14.58 13.07 -8.90
N PRO A 156 14.36 12.06 -9.76
CA PRO A 156 14.35 12.28 -11.21
C PRO A 156 13.32 13.31 -11.68
N ASN A 157 12.13 13.30 -11.09
CA ASN A 157 11.04 14.16 -11.51
C ASN A 157 10.95 15.47 -10.72
N PHE A 158 11.19 15.42 -9.40
CA PHE A 158 11.01 16.57 -8.50
C PHE A 158 12.31 17.28 -8.16
N GLY A 159 13.48 16.73 -8.56
CA GLY A 159 14.80 17.21 -8.16
C GLY A 159 15.24 16.69 -6.79
N ARG A 160 16.54 16.74 -6.55
CA ARG A 160 17.13 16.24 -5.30
C ARG A 160 16.65 17.00 -4.09
N ARG A 161 16.35 16.24 -3.01
CA ARG A 161 15.92 16.75 -1.70
C ARG A 161 14.54 17.43 -1.72
N ASN A 162 13.76 17.25 -2.78
CA ASN A 162 12.38 17.69 -2.80
C ASN A 162 11.45 16.57 -2.34
N TYR A 163 10.65 16.87 -1.32
CA TYR A 163 9.66 15.97 -0.75
C TYR A 163 8.29 16.61 -0.92
N LEU A 164 7.39 15.90 -1.59
CA LEU A 164 6.02 16.35 -1.77
C LEU A 164 5.13 15.57 -0.81
N ARG A 165 4.44 16.28 0.07
CA ARG A 165 3.45 15.68 0.98
C ARG A 165 2.05 16.03 0.51
N ALA A 166 1.17 15.03 0.53
CA ALA A 166 -0.22 15.22 0.15
C ALA A 166 -1.15 14.35 1.01
N ARG A 167 -2.37 14.86 1.22
CA ARG A 167 -3.49 14.08 1.73
C ARG A 167 -4.26 13.44 0.60
N VAL A 168 -4.75 12.24 0.85
CA VAL A 168 -5.62 11.53 -0.09
C VAL A 168 -7.06 11.87 0.23
N VAL A 169 -7.73 12.56 -0.68
CA VAL A 169 -9.14 12.96 -0.55
C VAL A 169 -9.98 12.10 -1.47
N ARG A 170 -10.94 11.38 -0.90
CA ARG A 170 -11.91 10.51 -1.59
C ARG A 170 -13.33 11.06 -1.43
N GLY A 171 -14.22 10.75 -2.38
CA GLY A 171 -15.65 11.09 -2.27
C GLY A 171 -15.95 12.59 -2.40
N TRP A 172 -16.19 13.03 -3.63
CA TRP A 172 -16.61 14.40 -4.02
C TRP A 172 -17.70 14.36 -5.09
#